data_cc66c19328afe11b3262a524bb4a915c
#
_entry.id   cc66c19328afe11b3262a524bb4a915c
#
_cell.length_a   1.000
_cell.length_b   1.000
_cell.length_c   1.000
_cell.angle_alpha   90.00
_cell.angle_beta   90.00
_cell.angle_gamma   90.00
#
_symmetry.space_group_name_H-M   'P 1'
#
loop_
_entity.id
_entity.type
_entity.pdbx_description
1 polymer ?
#
loop_
_entity_poly.entity_id
_entity_poly.type
_entity_poly.pdbx_seq_one_letter_code
_entity_poly.pdbx_strand_id
1 'polypeptide(L)'
;GEVVTSSPAPGPDSGRVDGQCIHPHAGSNDTPSGPRGTLGRVLLLVSDERCLEHTAGTSHPERPDRLRAAMAGVAESGVVDAVAARLPRLVTDDEICLVHDRALLDHVVAVDADGGGRLDPDTVMSAGSLLAARLAAGSVLTAVEGLQESEQYRSAFCVVRPPGHHATPTDSMGFCLFNSIAIAAATLADAGERVAIVDIDAHHGNGTQDIFYNDPRVLFASIHQSPLYPGTGMLDERGSGVAVGTTINVPLPPGATGDIARAAVDDIIIPAIEAHGATWLLISAGFDGHRADPITELGYSSADMADLVGALAATVAPGRVITVLEGGYDLDAVRDSSAAVTAQLVGERIRPEPPTSGGPGIEVVRAARDLHRDP
;
A
#
# COMPACT_ATOMS: atom_id res chain seq x y z
N GLY A 1 57.55 18.52 -41.41
CA GLY A 1 57.14 19.68 -42.20
C GLY A 1 55.83 20.15 -41.56
N GLU A 2 55.61 21.25 -41.40
CA GLU A 2 56.04 22.62 -41.33
C GLU A 2 55.02 23.45 -40.56
N VAL A 3 55.51 24.24 -39.72
CA VAL A 3 54.91 25.32 -38.97
C VAL A 3 54.57 26.48 -39.90
N VAL A 4 53.44 27.16 -39.79
CA VAL A 4 53.36 28.62 -40.02
C VAL A 4 52.35 29.28 -39.08
N THR A 5 52.86 30.23 -38.37
CA THR A 5 52.30 31.28 -37.52
C THR A 5 51.67 32.42 -38.35
N SER A 6 50.65 33.11 -37.77
CA SER A 6 50.69 34.61 -37.68
C SER A 6 49.39 35.21 -37.13
N SER A 7 49.51 35.97 -36.06
CA SER A 7 48.67 37.14 -35.66
C SER A 7 49.21 38.39 -36.41
N PRO A 8 48.68 39.64 -36.33
CA PRO A 8 47.78 40.25 -35.32
C PRO A 8 46.73 41.27 -35.84
N ALA A 9 46.07 41.94 -34.88
CA ALA A 9 45.11 43.06 -34.89
C ALA A 9 45.37 44.30 -35.78
N PRO A 10 44.47 45.32 -35.91
CA PRO A 10 44.21 46.25 -34.78
C PRO A 10 42.77 46.81 -34.67
N GLY A 11 42.45 47.44 -33.51
CA GLY A 11 41.40 48.44 -33.40
C GLY A 11 41.88 49.83 -33.93
N PRO A 12 41.17 50.92 -33.75
CA PRO A 12 40.36 51.44 -32.62
C PRO A 12 39.03 52.11 -33.08
N ASP A 13 38.18 52.65 -32.26
CA ASP A 13 38.06 54.05 -31.90
C ASP A 13 36.94 54.38 -30.91
N SER A 14 37.22 55.42 -30.16
CA SER A 14 36.45 56.02 -29.05
C SER A 14 35.32 56.90 -29.55
N GLY A 15 34.18 56.88 -28.82
CA GLY A 15 33.12 57.86 -28.91
C GLY A 15 32.43 58.05 -27.54
N ARG A 16 32.90 59.03 -26.77
CA ARG A 16 32.23 59.62 -25.61
C ARG A 16 31.04 60.45 -26.07
N VAL A 17 29.87 60.31 -25.47
CA VAL A 17 28.90 61.41 -25.33
C VAL A 17 28.16 61.32 -23.99
N ASP A 18 27.91 62.46 -23.46
CA ASP A 18 27.59 62.95 -22.12
C ASP A 18 26.35 62.38 -21.45
N GLY A 19 26.45 62.54 -20.14
CA GLY A 19 25.50 62.14 -19.14
C GLY A 19 24.15 62.86 -19.12
N GLN A 20 23.18 62.14 -18.63
CA GLN A 20 22.04 62.70 -17.88
C GLN A 20 21.66 61.72 -16.77
N CYS A 21 21.76 62.22 -15.52
CA CYS A 21 21.21 61.58 -14.32
C CYS A 21 19.69 61.59 -14.41
N ILE A 22 19.09 60.42 -14.36
CA ILE A 22 17.67 60.28 -14.08
C ILE A 22 17.52 59.42 -12.83
N HIS A 23 16.91 59.97 -11.79
CA HIS A 23 16.57 59.30 -10.53
C HIS A 23 15.61 58.12 -10.80
N PRO A 24 15.77 56.96 -10.14
CA PRO A 24 14.79 55.87 -10.22
C PRO A 24 13.60 56.22 -9.33
N HIS A 25 12.42 56.32 -9.93
CA HIS A 25 11.16 56.23 -9.23
C HIS A 25 11.04 54.86 -8.57
N ALA A 26 10.66 54.85 -7.28
CA ALA A 26 10.27 53.65 -6.57
C ALA A 26 9.03 53.05 -7.26
N GLY A 27 9.25 52.05 -8.09
CA GLY A 27 8.21 51.19 -8.61
C GLY A 27 7.88 50.13 -7.59
N SER A 28 6.63 50.06 -7.20
CA SER A 28 6.00 49.03 -6.38
C SER A 28 6.39 47.63 -6.88
N ASN A 29 6.95 46.81 -6.00
CA ASN A 29 7.10 45.36 -6.20
C ASN A 29 5.72 44.71 -6.17
N ASP A 30 4.98 44.80 -7.24
CA ASP A 30 3.90 43.86 -7.53
C ASP A 30 4.52 42.61 -8.14
N THR A 31 4.97 41.69 -7.28
CA THR A 31 5.08 40.29 -7.66
C THR A 31 3.66 39.81 -7.99
N PRO A 32 3.43 39.26 -9.20
CA PRO A 32 2.15 38.64 -9.49
C PRO A 32 1.97 37.49 -8.50
N SER A 33 1.00 37.63 -7.62
CA SER A 33 0.48 36.52 -6.83
C SER A 33 -0.14 35.53 -7.83
N GLY A 34 0.67 34.58 -8.28
CA GLY A 34 0.17 33.39 -8.91
C GLY A 34 -0.90 32.76 -7.99
N PRO A 35 -1.88 32.02 -8.53
CA PRO A 35 -2.89 31.40 -7.71
C PRO A 35 -2.16 30.65 -6.61
N ARG A 36 -2.51 30.92 -5.34
CA ARG A 36 -2.07 30.10 -4.21
C ARG A 36 -2.58 28.71 -4.51
N GLY A 37 -1.70 27.88 -5.08
CA GLY A 37 -1.99 26.51 -5.35
C GLY A 37 -2.47 25.91 -4.04
N THR A 38 -3.68 25.41 -4.03
CA THR A 38 -4.08 24.36 -3.12
C THR A 38 -2.92 23.39 -3.10
N LEU A 39 -2.26 23.23 -1.93
CA LEU A 39 -1.24 22.21 -1.70
C LEU A 39 -1.82 20.92 -2.28
N GLY A 40 -1.28 20.49 -3.44
CA GLY A 40 -1.84 19.42 -4.20
C GLY A 40 -1.89 18.16 -3.35
N ARG A 41 -2.99 17.46 -3.40
CA ARG A 41 -3.12 16.13 -2.80
C ARG A 41 -2.28 15.18 -3.66
N VAL A 42 -1.00 15.02 -3.34
CA VAL A 42 -0.08 14.16 -4.11
C VAL A 42 -0.05 12.79 -3.47
N LEU A 43 -0.30 11.77 -4.28
CA LEU A 43 -0.11 10.37 -3.93
C LEU A 43 1.35 9.99 -4.18
N LEU A 44 2.00 9.39 -3.18
CA LEU A 44 3.29 8.74 -3.36
C LEU A 44 3.07 7.31 -3.88
N LEU A 45 3.42 7.05 -5.12
CA LEU A 45 3.41 5.72 -5.71
C LEU A 45 4.77 5.07 -5.53
N VAL A 46 4.83 3.91 -4.89
CA VAL A 46 6.07 3.13 -4.76
C VAL A 46 5.91 1.80 -5.47
N SER A 47 6.71 1.58 -6.50
CA SER A 47 6.68 0.36 -7.32
C SER A 47 8.03 0.16 -8.00
N ASP A 48 8.33 -1.09 -8.39
CA ASP A 48 9.54 -1.44 -9.13
C ASP A 48 9.25 -2.60 -10.10
N GLU A 49 9.63 -2.42 -11.36
CA GLU A 49 9.44 -3.44 -12.40
C GLU A 49 10.22 -4.74 -12.13
N ARG A 50 11.26 -4.72 -11.30
CA ARG A 50 11.98 -5.93 -10.88
C ARG A 50 11.09 -6.89 -10.07
N CYS A 51 9.99 -6.43 -9.52
CA CYS A 51 8.95 -7.31 -8.95
C CYS A 51 8.30 -8.23 -10.00
N LEU A 52 8.43 -7.94 -11.30
CA LEU A 52 8.00 -8.84 -12.38
C LEU A 52 8.86 -10.10 -12.50
N GLU A 53 10.06 -10.11 -11.94
CA GLU A 53 10.98 -11.25 -11.99
C GLU A 53 10.52 -12.42 -11.11
N HIS A 54 9.68 -12.15 -10.10
CA HIS A 54 9.04 -13.21 -9.33
C HIS A 54 8.01 -13.95 -10.19
N THR A 55 8.15 -15.29 -10.32
CA THR A 55 7.22 -16.15 -11.03
C THR A 55 6.98 -17.45 -10.26
N ALA A 56 5.72 -17.76 -10.03
CA ALA A 56 5.31 -19.01 -9.35
C ALA A 56 4.91 -20.12 -10.35
N GLY A 57 5.10 -19.88 -11.66
CA GLY A 57 4.75 -20.81 -12.73
C GLY A 57 3.68 -20.24 -13.68
N THR A 58 3.57 -20.85 -14.87
CA THR A 58 2.76 -20.30 -15.99
C THR A 58 1.25 -20.31 -15.75
N SER A 59 0.74 -21.17 -14.88
CA SER A 59 -0.69 -21.31 -14.54
C SER A 59 -1.02 -20.78 -13.15
N HIS A 60 -0.04 -20.20 -12.45
CA HIS A 60 -0.26 -19.71 -11.11
C HIS A 60 -1.09 -18.43 -11.13
N PRO A 61 -2.08 -18.23 -10.24
CA PRO A 61 -2.88 -17.01 -10.20
C PRO A 61 -2.03 -15.79 -9.82
N GLU A 62 -1.10 -15.94 -8.88
CA GLU A 62 -0.11 -14.92 -8.54
C GLU A 62 0.96 -14.90 -9.64
N ARG A 63 0.89 -13.92 -10.54
CA ARG A 63 1.72 -13.80 -11.75
C ARG A 63 2.10 -12.36 -12.07
N PRO A 64 3.19 -12.14 -12.84
CA PRO A 64 3.68 -10.80 -13.18
C PRO A 64 2.63 -9.86 -13.79
N ASP A 65 1.63 -10.40 -14.51
CA ASP A 65 0.58 -9.59 -15.14
C ASP A 65 -0.28 -8.82 -14.14
N ARG A 66 -0.36 -9.26 -12.87
CA ARG A 66 -1.05 -8.54 -11.80
C ARG A 66 -0.42 -7.17 -11.54
N LEU A 67 0.91 -7.10 -11.49
CA LEU A 67 1.62 -5.81 -11.35
C LEU A 67 1.38 -4.91 -12.56
N ARG A 68 1.42 -5.48 -13.77
CA ARG A 68 1.14 -4.72 -15.01
C ARG A 68 -0.28 -4.17 -15.01
N ALA A 69 -1.26 -4.98 -14.61
CA ALA A 69 -2.66 -4.56 -14.52
C ALA A 69 -2.85 -3.44 -13.48
N ALA A 70 -2.29 -3.58 -12.29
CA ALA A 70 -2.37 -2.56 -11.26
C ALA A 70 -1.71 -1.24 -11.69
N MET A 71 -0.53 -1.29 -12.29
CA MET A 71 0.16 -0.10 -12.82
C MET A 71 -0.59 0.54 -13.99
N ALA A 72 -1.23 -0.27 -14.85
CA ALA A 72 -2.12 0.26 -15.90
C ALA A 72 -3.31 0.99 -15.27
N GLY A 73 -3.93 0.44 -14.22
CA GLY A 73 -4.99 1.11 -13.48
C GLY A 73 -4.56 2.46 -12.89
N VAL A 74 -3.38 2.53 -12.27
CA VAL A 74 -2.81 3.80 -11.79
C VAL A 74 -2.70 4.81 -12.95
N ALA A 75 -2.16 4.38 -14.10
CA ALA A 75 -2.00 5.24 -15.28
C ALA A 75 -3.35 5.70 -15.87
N GLU A 76 -4.39 4.86 -15.78
CA GLU A 76 -5.75 5.13 -16.30
C GLU A 76 -6.66 5.85 -15.28
N SER A 77 -6.17 6.13 -14.08
CA SER A 77 -6.93 6.75 -12.98
C SER A 77 -7.43 8.17 -13.27
N GLY A 78 -6.94 8.81 -14.33
CA GLY A 78 -7.27 10.21 -14.66
C GLY A 78 -6.64 11.26 -13.73
N VAL A 79 -5.82 10.84 -12.76
CA VAL A 79 -5.18 11.72 -11.76
C VAL A 79 -3.66 11.61 -11.75
N VAL A 80 -3.06 11.17 -12.85
CA VAL A 80 -1.61 10.91 -12.96
C VAL A 80 -0.77 12.13 -12.60
N ASP A 81 -1.24 13.34 -12.89
CA ASP A 81 -0.56 14.60 -12.53
C ASP A 81 -0.47 14.81 -11.01
N ALA A 82 -1.27 14.10 -10.24
CA ALA A 82 -1.25 14.10 -8.77
C ALA A 82 -0.52 12.87 -8.19
N VAL A 83 0.19 12.10 -9.00
CA VAL A 83 0.94 10.90 -8.60
C VAL A 83 2.43 11.15 -8.76
N ALA A 84 3.19 11.00 -7.67
CA ALA A 84 4.64 11.06 -7.69
C ALA A 84 5.23 9.65 -7.48
N ALA A 85 5.95 9.14 -8.46
CA ALA A 85 6.56 7.82 -8.38
C ALA A 85 7.93 7.86 -7.67
N ARG A 86 8.20 6.86 -6.84
CA ARG A 86 9.49 6.64 -6.18
C ARG A 86 9.86 5.15 -6.27
N LEU A 87 11.13 4.86 -6.55
CA LEU A 87 11.63 3.48 -6.49
C LEU A 87 11.83 3.06 -5.03
N PRO A 88 11.52 1.80 -4.67
CA PRO A 88 11.77 1.28 -3.35
C PRO A 88 13.27 1.07 -3.10
N ARG A 89 13.67 1.24 -1.85
CA ARG A 89 14.93 0.66 -1.37
C ARG A 89 14.75 -0.83 -1.07
N LEU A 90 15.84 -1.54 -0.91
CA LEU A 90 15.78 -2.90 -0.39
C LEU A 90 15.55 -2.87 1.14
N VAL A 91 14.72 -3.78 1.62
CA VAL A 91 14.63 -4.07 3.05
C VAL A 91 15.91 -4.79 3.52
N THR A 92 16.39 -4.45 4.69
CA THR A 92 17.53 -5.12 5.31
C THR A 92 17.12 -6.40 6.06
N ASP A 93 18.09 -7.26 6.36
CA ASP A 93 17.85 -8.48 7.15
C ASP A 93 17.33 -8.15 8.55
N ASP A 94 17.87 -7.11 9.18
CA ASP A 94 17.46 -6.69 10.52
C ASP A 94 15.99 -6.20 10.52
N GLU A 95 15.56 -5.48 9.47
CA GLU A 95 14.18 -5.04 9.33
C GLU A 95 13.23 -6.22 9.09
N ILE A 96 13.62 -7.21 8.28
CA ILE A 96 12.83 -8.45 8.11
C ILE A 96 12.68 -9.16 9.46
N CYS A 97 13.75 -9.23 10.23
CA CYS A 97 13.77 -9.89 11.54
C CYS A 97 13.03 -9.11 12.65
N LEU A 98 12.44 -7.93 12.38
CA LEU A 98 11.50 -7.31 13.32
C LEU A 98 10.23 -8.14 13.52
N VAL A 99 9.84 -8.90 12.49
CA VAL A 99 8.56 -9.64 12.48
C VAL A 99 8.71 -11.11 12.08
N HIS A 100 9.84 -11.48 11.49
CA HIS A 100 10.12 -12.85 11.08
C HIS A 100 11.32 -13.42 11.84
N ASP A 101 11.24 -14.69 12.17
CA ASP A 101 12.37 -15.42 12.73
C ASP A 101 13.55 -15.46 11.74
N ARG A 102 14.76 -15.35 12.25
CA ARG A 102 15.97 -15.47 11.43
C ARG A 102 16.00 -16.77 10.62
N ALA A 103 15.44 -17.83 11.17
CA ALA A 103 15.37 -19.13 10.49
C ALA A 103 14.52 -19.09 9.21
N LEU A 104 13.42 -18.33 9.18
CA LEU A 104 12.63 -18.12 7.97
C LEU A 104 13.45 -17.38 6.91
N LEU A 105 14.09 -16.28 7.28
CA LEU A 105 14.94 -15.52 6.35
C LEU A 105 16.07 -16.39 5.78
N ASP A 106 16.77 -17.13 6.62
CA ASP A 106 17.86 -18.01 6.20
C ASP A 106 17.36 -19.11 5.27
N HIS A 107 16.14 -19.65 5.51
CA HIS A 107 15.50 -20.62 4.63
C HIS A 107 15.17 -20.03 3.24
N VAL A 108 14.54 -18.85 3.20
CA VAL A 108 14.20 -18.16 1.94
C VAL A 108 15.46 -17.83 1.13
N VAL A 109 16.53 -17.38 1.80
CA VAL A 109 17.84 -17.12 1.16
C VAL A 109 18.46 -18.40 0.62
N ALA A 110 18.36 -19.52 1.34
CA ALA A 110 18.88 -20.80 0.87
C ALA A 110 18.13 -21.31 -0.36
N VAL A 111 16.80 -21.20 -0.37
CA VAL A 111 15.96 -21.58 -1.55
C VAL A 111 16.28 -20.69 -2.76
N ASP A 112 16.56 -19.41 -2.57
CA ASP A 112 17.00 -18.52 -3.66
C ASP A 112 18.37 -18.94 -4.22
N ALA A 113 19.32 -19.28 -3.33
CA ALA A 113 20.66 -19.75 -3.73
C ALA A 113 20.62 -21.05 -4.54
N ASP A 114 19.62 -21.90 -4.31
CA ASP A 114 19.37 -23.11 -5.08
C ASP A 114 18.63 -22.84 -6.42
N GLY A 115 18.35 -21.56 -6.73
CA GLY A 115 17.67 -21.13 -7.97
C GLY A 115 16.15 -21.14 -7.89
N GLY A 116 15.59 -21.22 -6.70
CA GLY A 116 14.16 -21.25 -6.42
C GLY A 116 13.68 -22.61 -5.92
N GLY A 117 12.42 -22.67 -5.51
CA GLY A 117 11.81 -23.86 -4.93
C GLY A 117 10.45 -23.58 -4.30
N ARG A 118 9.90 -24.59 -3.63
CA ARG A 118 8.65 -24.44 -2.86
C ARG A 118 8.98 -24.13 -1.41
N LEU A 119 8.27 -23.13 -0.86
CA LEU A 119 8.29 -22.81 0.57
C LEU A 119 7.14 -23.54 1.29
N ASP A 120 5.98 -23.66 0.62
CA ASP A 120 4.84 -24.44 1.04
C ASP A 120 4.09 -25.03 -0.17
N PRO A 121 2.93 -25.72 -0.02
CA PRO A 121 2.24 -26.35 -1.17
C PRO A 121 1.84 -25.38 -2.29
N ASP A 122 1.63 -24.09 -2.01
CA ASP A 122 1.19 -23.07 -2.98
C ASP A 122 2.12 -21.87 -3.10
N THR A 123 3.15 -21.76 -2.27
CA THR A 123 4.12 -20.65 -2.31
C THR A 123 5.43 -21.09 -2.97
N VAL A 124 5.70 -20.55 -4.14
CA VAL A 124 6.81 -20.97 -4.99
C VAL A 124 7.75 -19.79 -5.25
N MET A 125 9.04 -20.02 -5.11
CA MET A 125 10.11 -19.10 -5.50
C MET A 125 10.71 -19.49 -6.85
N SER A 126 11.05 -18.49 -7.65
CA SER A 126 11.92 -18.57 -8.83
C SER A 126 13.15 -17.70 -8.64
N ALA A 127 14.10 -17.76 -9.54
CA ALA A 127 15.15 -16.77 -9.61
C ALA A 127 14.55 -15.35 -9.69
N GLY A 128 15.00 -14.44 -8.84
CA GLY A 128 14.44 -13.08 -8.71
C GLY A 128 13.34 -12.93 -7.65
N SER A 129 12.79 -14.02 -7.09
CA SER A 129 11.74 -13.95 -6.07
C SER A 129 12.21 -13.29 -4.77
N LEU A 130 13.40 -13.59 -4.30
CA LEU A 130 13.99 -12.96 -3.12
C LEU A 130 14.17 -11.45 -3.32
N LEU A 131 14.67 -11.04 -4.50
CA LEU A 131 14.81 -9.63 -4.83
C LEU A 131 13.45 -8.92 -4.84
N ALA A 132 12.45 -9.52 -5.49
CA ALA A 132 11.09 -8.97 -5.54
C ALA A 132 10.48 -8.84 -4.13
N ALA A 133 10.61 -9.85 -3.27
CA ALA A 133 10.11 -9.81 -1.90
C ALA A 133 10.81 -8.73 -1.05
N ARG A 134 12.14 -8.58 -1.22
CA ARG A 134 12.89 -7.49 -0.55
C ARG A 134 12.49 -6.11 -1.05
N LEU A 135 12.17 -5.96 -2.33
CA LEU A 135 11.66 -4.71 -2.89
C LEU A 135 10.21 -4.45 -2.42
N ALA A 136 9.36 -5.47 -2.35
CA ALA A 136 8.00 -5.33 -1.84
C ALA A 136 7.99 -4.82 -0.40
N ALA A 137 8.76 -5.44 0.50
CA ALA A 137 8.88 -4.96 1.87
C ALA A 137 9.56 -3.57 1.95
N GLY A 138 10.62 -3.37 1.18
CA GLY A 138 11.31 -2.08 1.11
C GLY A 138 10.44 -0.95 0.54
N SER A 139 9.40 -1.26 -0.25
CA SER A 139 8.48 -0.27 -0.80
C SER A 139 7.63 0.37 0.30
N VAL A 140 7.15 -0.43 1.27
CA VAL A 140 6.32 0.09 2.36
C VAL A 140 7.16 0.96 3.29
N LEU A 141 8.40 0.57 3.56
CA LEU A 141 9.36 1.40 4.32
C LEU A 141 9.71 2.68 3.58
N THR A 142 9.93 2.62 2.26
CA THR A 142 10.15 3.81 1.41
C THR A 142 8.94 4.74 1.42
N ALA A 143 7.72 4.20 1.49
CA ALA A 143 6.50 4.99 1.63
C ALA A 143 6.45 5.69 3.00
N VAL A 144 6.78 4.99 4.09
CA VAL A 144 6.90 5.60 5.43
C VAL A 144 7.87 6.77 5.41
N GLU A 145 9.11 6.55 4.91
CA GLU A 145 10.15 7.57 4.80
C GLU A 145 9.67 8.78 3.97
N GLY A 146 9.09 8.52 2.79
CA GLY A 146 8.61 9.58 1.90
C GLY A 146 7.50 10.43 2.51
N LEU A 147 6.55 9.81 3.22
CA LEU A 147 5.48 10.51 3.93
C LEU A 147 6.00 11.33 5.13
N GLN A 148 7.06 10.89 5.78
CA GLN A 148 7.72 11.63 6.87
C GLN A 148 8.61 12.77 6.36
N GLU A 149 9.23 12.59 5.19
CA GLU A 149 10.14 13.58 4.59
C GLU A 149 9.42 14.82 4.02
N SER A 150 8.16 14.69 3.58
CA SER A 150 7.50 15.75 2.84
C SER A 150 5.99 15.79 3.05
N GLU A 151 5.50 16.95 3.50
CA GLU A 151 4.06 17.24 3.68
C GLU A 151 3.28 17.34 2.35
N GLN A 152 3.95 17.31 1.19
CA GLN A 152 3.27 17.29 -0.10
C GLN A 152 2.51 15.99 -0.33
N TYR A 153 3.01 14.86 0.22
CA TYR A 153 2.37 13.56 0.10
C TYR A 153 1.27 13.39 1.14
N ARG A 154 0.07 13.09 0.68
CA ARG A 154 -1.12 12.89 1.52
C ARG A 154 -1.33 11.43 1.90
N SER A 155 -0.85 10.54 1.06
CA SER A 155 -0.95 9.10 1.19
C SER A 155 0.09 8.43 0.30
N ALA A 156 0.29 7.13 0.48
CA ALA A 156 1.11 6.32 -0.41
C ALA A 156 0.33 5.09 -0.91
N PHE A 157 0.67 4.64 -2.11
CA PHE A 157 0.23 3.37 -2.66
C PHE A 157 1.45 2.56 -3.09
N CYS A 158 1.67 1.41 -2.46
CA CYS A 158 2.72 0.46 -2.78
C CYS A 158 2.14 -0.59 -3.73
N VAL A 159 2.45 -0.48 -5.02
CA VAL A 159 2.02 -1.43 -6.05
C VAL A 159 3.14 -2.42 -6.29
N VAL A 160 3.10 -3.52 -5.57
CA VAL A 160 4.20 -4.49 -5.46
C VAL A 160 3.70 -5.92 -5.52
N ARG A 161 4.62 -6.85 -5.70
CA ARG A 161 4.48 -8.30 -5.54
C ARG A 161 5.85 -8.93 -5.24
N PRO A 162 5.89 -10.12 -4.61
CA PRO A 162 4.75 -10.90 -4.10
C PRO A 162 3.96 -10.17 -3.02
N PRO A 163 2.74 -10.66 -2.67
CA PRO A 163 1.99 -10.19 -1.51
C PRO A 163 2.69 -10.56 -0.20
N GLY A 164 2.15 -10.10 0.94
CA GLY A 164 2.83 -10.25 2.22
C GLY A 164 1.98 -10.73 3.39
N HIS A 165 0.69 -10.48 3.41
CA HIS A 165 -0.15 -10.57 4.61
C HIS A 165 -0.32 -11.98 5.21
N HIS A 166 -0.04 -13.03 4.45
CA HIS A 166 -0.07 -14.41 4.94
C HIS A 166 1.24 -14.88 5.58
N ALA A 167 2.39 -14.22 5.29
CA ALA A 167 3.66 -14.64 5.87
C ALA A 167 3.66 -14.42 7.38
N THR A 168 3.81 -15.54 8.13
CA THR A 168 3.83 -15.58 9.59
C THR A 168 5.24 -15.29 10.13
N PRO A 169 5.46 -15.22 11.42
CA PRO A 169 6.83 -15.12 11.97
C PRO A 169 7.76 -16.24 11.51
N THR A 170 7.23 -17.45 11.24
CA THR A 170 8.01 -18.65 10.97
C THR A 170 7.87 -19.24 9.57
N ASP A 171 6.81 -18.85 8.84
CA ASP A 171 6.44 -19.50 7.58
C ASP A 171 6.09 -18.50 6.48
N SER A 172 6.64 -18.75 5.28
CA SER A 172 6.18 -18.16 4.03
C SER A 172 5.06 -19.03 3.47
N MET A 173 3.86 -18.46 3.25
CA MET A 173 2.67 -19.20 2.82
C MET A 173 1.69 -18.29 2.07
N GLY A 174 0.68 -18.85 1.40
CA GLY A 174 -0.35 -18.08 0.70
C GLY A 174 0.24 -17.11 -0.32
N PHE A 175 1.23 -17.54 -1.11
CA PHE A 175 1.98 -16.74 -2.08
C PHE A 175 2.89 -15.66 -1.48
N CYS A 176 2.89 -15.47 -0.15
CA CYS A 176 3.64 -14.44 0.56
C CYS A 176 5.00 -14.97 1.03
N LEU A 177 6.07 -14.19 0.75
CA LEU A 177 7.43 -14.55 1.21
C LEU A 177 7.76 -13.86 2.53
N PHE A 178 7.63 -12.54 2.59
CA PHE A 178 7.79 -11.72 3.79
C PHE A 178 6.57 -10.82 3.98
N ASN A 179 6.22 -10.54 5.20
CA ASN A 179 5.07 -9.68 5.53
C ASN A 179 5.45 -8.20 5.44
N SER A 180 5.31 -7.65 4.24
CA SER A 180 5.75 -6.29 3.92
C SER A 180 5.09 -5.22 4.78
N ILE A 181 3.78 -5.36 5.02
CA ILE A 181 3.01 -4.38 5.81
C ILE A 181 3.35 -4.50 7.30
N ALA A 182 3.56 -5.73 7.79
CA ALA A 182 3.93 -5.95 9.18
C ALA A 182 5.34 -5.41 9.51
N ILE A 183 6.30 -5.55 8.60
CA ILE A 183 7.64 -4.97 8.76
C ILE A 183 7.56 -3.45 8.95
N ALA A 184 6.76 -2.77 8.11
CA ALA A 184 6.58 -1.32 8.24
C ALA A 184 5.81 -0.93 9.52
N ALA A 185 4.81 -1.71 9.91
CA ALA A 185 4.05 -1.46 11.14
C ALA A 185 4.93 -1.64 12.40
N ALA A 186 5.77 -2.67 12.44
CA ALA A 186 6.73 -2.88 13.53
C ALA A 186 7.75 -1.75 13.60
N THR A 187 8.28 -1.30 12.46
CA THR A 187 9.21 -0.15 12.38
C THR A 187 8.57 1.12 12.95
N LEU A 188 7.32 1.40 12.60
CA LEU A 188 6.58 2.55 13.13
C LEU A 188 6.30 2.40 14.64
N ALA A 189 5.87 1.22 15.08
CA ALA A 189 5.60 0.95 16.49
C ALA A 189 6.86 1.07 17.36
N ASP A 190 8.02 0.63 16.87
CA ASP A 190 9.31 0.79 17.54
C ASP A 190 9.79 2.25 17.59
N ALA A 191 9.34 3.07 16.63
CA ALA A 191 9.52 4.52 16.66
C ALA A 191 8.54 5.25 17.61
N GLY A 192 7.64 4.53 18.30
CA GLY A 192 6.69 5.06 19.27
C GLY A 192 5.33 5.46 18.69
N GLU A 193 5.06 5.13 17.44
CA GLU A 193 3.77 5.37 16.80
C GLU A 193 2.74 4.30 17.21
N ARG A 194 1.45 4.64 17.14
CA ARG A 194 0.35 3.68 17.24
C ARG A 194 -0.17 3.39 15.84
N VAL A 195 -0.19 2.12 15.46
CA VAL A 195 -0.46 1.73 14.09
C VAL A 195 -1.80 0.97 14.02
N ALA A 196 -2.63 1.28 13.04
CA ALA A 196 -3.72 0.42 12.62
C ALA A 196 -3.36 -0.23 11.28
N ILE A 197 -3.55 -1.54 11.19
CA ILE A 197 -3.52 -2.30 9.94
C ILE A 197 -4.94 -2.76 9.66
N VAL A 198 -5.48 -2.39 8.50
CA VAL A 198 -6.78 -2.89 8.05
C VAL A 198 -6.59 -3.69 6.77
N ASP A 199 -6.97 -4.95 6.84
CA ASP A 199 -6.88 -5.89 5.74
C ASP A 199 -8.25 -6.04 5.07
N ILE A 200 -8.33 -5.67 3.79
CA ILE A 200 -9.54 -5.79 2.96
C ILE A 200 -9.36 -6.81 1.82
N ASP A 201 -8.29 -7.60 1.86
CA ASP A 201 -8.14 -8.80 1.02
C ASP A 201 -9.26 -9.79 1.35
N ALA A 202 -9.69 -10.57 0.37
CA ALA A 202 -10.73 -11.58 0.59
C ALA A 202 -10.25 -12.74 1.48
N HIS A 203 -8.94 -12.95 1.58
CA HIS A 203 -8.34 -13.93 2.47
C HIS A 203 -7.99 -13.28 3.82
N HIS A 204 -8.10 -14.04 4.90
CA HIS A 204 -7.67 -13.59 6.22
C HIS A 204 -6.15 -13.36 6.24
N GLY A 205 -5.69 -12.19 6.65
CA GLY A 205 -4.27 -11.86 6.83
C GLY A 205 -3.68 -12.51 8.08
N ASN A 206 -3.66 -13.85 8.11
CA ASN A 206 -3.23 -14.64 9.26
C ASN A 206 -1.82 -14.33 9.73
N GLY A 207 -0.90 -14.06 8.79
CA GLY A 207 0.48 -13.71 9.14
C GLY A 207 0.56 -12.39 9.89
N THR A 208 -0.16 -11.38 9.44
CA THR A 208 -0.23 -10.09 10.12
C THR A 208 -0.89 -10.22 11.51
N GLN A 209 -1.98 -11.01 11.60
CA GLN A 209 -2.61 -11.33 12.89
C GLN A 209 -1.62 -12.00 13.84
N ASP A 210 -0.93 -13.05 13.41
CA ASP A 210 -0.01 -13.82 14.25
C ASP A 210 1.14 -12.96 14.79
N ILE A 211 1.69 -12.08 13.93
CA ILE A 211 2.79 -11.17 14.29
C ILE A 211 2.36 -10.23 15.42
N PHE A 212 1.14 -9.66 15.36
CA PHE A 212 0.70 -8.63 16.30
C PHE A 212 -0.30 -9.11 17.35
N TYR A 213 -0.56 -10.43 17.45
CA TYR A 213 -1.60 -10.97 18.34
C TYR A 213 -1.39 -10.63 19.82
N ASN A 214 -0.16 -10.34 20.23
CA ASN A 214 0.26 -9.98 21.57
C ASN A 214 0.79 -8.54 21.70
N ASP A 215 0.76 -7.75 20.63
CA ASP A 215 1.33 -6.38 20.61
C ASP A 215 0.22 -5.32 20.64
N PRO A 216 -0.01 -4.64 21.79
CA PRO A 216 -1.05 -3.64 21.91
C PRO A 216 -0.75 -2.33 21.17
N ARG A 217 0.43 -2.16 20.59
CA ARG A 217 0.83 -0.98 19.81
C ARG A 217 0.22 -0.98 18.42
N VAL A 218 -0.19 -2.17 17.94
CA VAL A 218 -0.75 -2.37 16.60
C VAL A 218 -2.17 -2.93 16.72
N LEU A 219 -3.14 -2.21 16.15
CA LEU A 219 -4.49 -2.70 15.91
C LEU A 219 -4.48 -3.43 14.56
N PHE A 220 -4.93 -4.68 14.52
CA PHE A 220 -5.17 -5.42 13.28
C PHE A 220 -6.67 -5.67 13.11
N ALA A 221 -7.21 -5.33 11.94
CA ALA A 221 -8.59 -5.62 11.57
C ALA A 221 -8.65 -6.25 10.18
N SER A 222 -9.39 -7.35 10.02
CA SER A 222 -9.54 -8.04 8.74
C SER A 222 -11.02 -8.26 8.41
N ILE A 223 -11.41 -7.92 7.18
CA ILE A 223 -12.70 -8.25 6.59
C ILE A 223 -12.43 -9.27 5.49
N HIS A 224 -12.80 -10.52 5.69
CA HIS A 224 -12.43 -11.60 4.78
C HIS A 224 -13.58 -12.57 4.57
N GLN A 225 -13.49 -13.39 3.53
CA GLN A 225 -14.46 -14.45 3.27
C GLN A 225 -14.25 -15.64 4.23
N SER A 226 -15.34 -16.20 4.76
CA SER A 226 -15.31 -17.45 5.50
C SER A 226 -16.53 -18.30 5.13
N PRO A 227 -16.35 -19.62 4.81
CA PRO A 227 -15.06 -20.33 4.77
C PRO A 227 -14.21 -19.96 3.57
N LEU A 228 -12.90 -19.77 3.77
CA LEU A 228 -11.89 -19.61 2.73
C LEU A 228 -10.50 -19.94 3.34
N TYR A 229 -9.45 -20.05 2.49
CA TYR A 229 -8.06 -20.12 2.91
C TYR A 229 -7.70 -18.89 3.78
N PRO A 230 -6.88 -19.01 4.82
CA PRO A 230 -6.26 -20.23 5.36
C PRO A 230 -7.14 -20.96 6.41
N GLY A 231 -8.38 -20.54 6.63
CA GLY A 231 -9.30 -21.15 7.60
C GLY A 231 -9.15 -20.62 9.03
N THR A 232 -8.55 -19.44 9.18
CA THR A 232 -8.35 -18.68 10.43
C THR A 232 -9.17 -17.39 10.40
N GLY A 233 -9.08 -16.53 11.41
CA GLY A 233 -9.78 -15.25 11.47
C GLY A 233 -11.21 -15.37 11.99
N MET A 234 -11.41 -16.18 13.02
CA MET A 234 -12.73 -16.29 13.63
C MET A 234 -13.06 -15.07 14.47
N LEU A 235 -14.36 -14.80 14.67
CA LEU A 235 -14.85 -13.64 15.42
C LEU A 235 -14.26 -13.52 16.84
N ASP A 236 -13.97 -14.64 17.48
CA ASP A 236 -13.47 -14.71 18.85
C ASP A 236 -11.94 -14.63 18.96
N GLU A 237 -11.21 -14.59 17.83
CA GLU A 237 -9.80 -14.30 17.80
C GLU A 237 -9.57 -12.79 17.96
N ARG A 238 -9.32 -12.33 19.20
CA ARG A 238 -9.33 -10.90 19.56
C ARG A 238 -8.00 -10.36 20.09
N GLY A 239 -6.91 -11.07 19.87
CA GLY A 239 -5.62 -10.80 20.51
C GLY A 239 -5.49 -11.49 21.87
N SER A 240 -4.34 -11.35 22.52
CA SER A 240 -4.11 -12.01 23.79
C SER A 240 -3.36 -11.14 24.80
N GLY A 241 -3.43 -11.49 26.08
CA GLY A 241 -2.76 -10.75 27.15
C GLY A 241 -3.18 -9.29 27.20
N VAL A 242 -2.19 -8.39 27.07
CA VAL A 242 -2.40 -6.92 27.07
C VAL A 242 -2.94 -6.39 25.74
N ALA A 243 -2.93 -7.22 24.71
CA ALA A 243 -3.42 -6.89 23.37
C ALA A 243 -4.84 -7.41 23.10
N VAL A 244 -5.55 -7.91 24.10
CA VAL A 244 -6.97 -8.30 23.94
C VAL A 244 -7.79 -7.09 23.48
N GLY A 245 -8.51 -7.25 22.37
CA GLY A 245 -9.30 -6.19 21.73
C GLY A 245 -8.56 -5.44 20.61
N THR A 246 -7.26 -5.71 20.37
CA THR A 246 -6.52 -5.12 19.25
C THR A 246 -6.50 -5.98 17.98
N THR A 247 -7.16 -7.15 18.00
CA THR A 247 -7.43 -7.97 16.81
C THR A 247 -8.93 -8.00 16.57
N ILE A 248 -9.35 -7.71 15.33
CA ILE A 248 -10.75 -7.65 14.92
C ILE A 248 -10.91 -8.46 13.63
N ASN A 249 -11.75 -9.47 13.66
CA ASN A 249 -12.09 -10.30 12.53
C ASN A 249 -13.55 -10.18 12.15
N VAL A 250 -13.84 -9.98 10.86
CA VAL A 250 -15.19 -9.94 10.29
C VAL A 250 -15.27 -10.98 9.15
N PRO A 251 -15.50 -12.28 9.51
CA PRO A 251 -15.56 -13.37 8.54
C PRO A 251 -16.89 -13.37 7.77
N LEU A 252 -16.92 -12.76 6.59
CA LEU A 252 -18.13 -12.61 5.78
C LEU A 252 -18.42 -13.88 4.95
N PRO A 253 -19.70 -14.24 4.75
CA PRO A 253 -20.06 -15.36 3.91
C PRO A 253 -19.82 -15.07 2.43
N PRO A 254 -19.67 -16.12 1.58
CA PRO A 254 -19.67 -15.96 0.12
C PRO A 254 -20.87 -15.13 -0.35
N GLY A 255 -20.65 -14.26 -1.35
CA GLY A 255 -21.65 -13.36 -1.89
C GLY A 255 -21.88 -12.07 -1.09
N ALA A 256 -21.16 -11.84 0.00
CA ALA A 256 -21.22 -10.57 0.73
C ALA A 256 -20.78 -9.41 -0.19
N THR A 257 -21.56 -8.32 -0.18
CA THR A 257 -21.39 -7.17 -1.06
C THR A 257 -20.71 -5.99 -0.37
N GLY A 258 -20.33 -4.97 -1.14
CA GLY A 258 -19.60 -3.80 -0.64
C GLY A 258 -20.32 -3.03 0.47
N ASP A 259 -21.66 -2.98 0.47
CA ASP A 259 -22.44 -2.38 1.56
C ASP A 259 -22.26 -3.12 2.91
N ILE A 260 -22.07 -4.44 2.88
CA ILE A 260 -21.81 -5.24 4.09
C ILE A 260 -20.39 -4.96 4.62
N ALA A 261 -19.37 -4.95 3.72
CA ALA A 261 -18.02 -4.58 4.10
C ALA A 261 -17.95 -3.13 4.63
N ARG A 262 -18.69 -2.23 3.99
CA ARG A 262 -18.78 -0.83 4.42
C ARG A 262 -19.40 -0.71 5.82
N ALA A 263 -20.44 -1.48 6.12
CA ALA A 263 -21.04 -1.53 7.46
C ALA A 263 -20.03 -2.03 8.51
N ALA A 264 -19.18 -3.02 8.19
CA ALA A 264 -18.10 -3.46 9.07
C ALA A 264 -17.08 -2.34 9.34
N VAL A 265 -16.68 -1.60 8.29
CA VAL A 265 -15.79 -0.44 8.41
C VAL A 265 -16.41 0.64 9.29
N ASP A 266 -17.65 1.05 9.01
CA ASP A 266 -18.29 2.18 9.69
C ASP A 266 -18.67 1.85 11.14
N ASP A 267 -19.19 0.65 11.40
CA ASP A 267 -19.76 0.28 12.70
C ASP A 267 -18.73 -0.30 13.68
N ILE A 268 -17.58 -0.80 13.18
CA ILE A 268 -16.60 -1.54 14.00
C ILE A 268 -15.20 -0.99 13.85
N ILE A 269 -14.66 -0.96 12.61
CA ILE A 269 -13.23 -0.72 12.40
C ILE A 269 -12.88 0.75 12.64
N ILE A 270 -13.63 1.69 12.11
CA ILE A 270 -13.39 3.14 12.35
C ILE A 270 -13.45 3.46 13.85
N PRO A 271 -14.50 3.07 14.61
CA PRO A 271 -14.52 3.26 16.06
C PRO A 271 -13.32 2.63 16.79
N ALA A 272 -12.87 1.45 16.35
CA ALA A 272 -11.71 0.79 16.95
C ALA A 272 -10.39 1.54 16.66
N ILE A 273 -10.20 2.04 15.43
CA ILE A 273 -9.04 2.88 15.07
C ILE A 273 -9.00 4.15 15.94
N GLU A 274 -10.14 4.80 16.11
CA GLU A 274 -10.27 6.01 16.95
C GLU A 274 -9.98 5.70 18.42
N ALA A 275 -10.56 4.63 18.96
CA ALA A 275 -10.34 4.20 20.35
C ALA A 275 -8.88 3.75 20.59
N HIS A 276 -8.25 3.09 19.60
CA HIS A 276 -6.85 2.72 19.64
C HIS A 276 -5.94 3.97 19.64
N GLY A 277 -6.40 5.08 19.07
CA GLY A 277 -5.62 6.31 18.91
C GLY A 277 -4.50 6.14 17.88
N ALA A 278 -4.78 5.42 16.81
CA ALA A 278 -3.81 5.18 15.75
C ALA A 278 -3.33 6.48 15.11
N THR A 279 -2.02 6.64 14.98
CA THR A 279 -1.36 7.77 14.31
C THR A 279 -1.00 7.45 12.87
N TRP A 280 -0.93 6.16 12.53
CA TRP A 280 -0.71 5.63 11.18
C TRP A 280 -1.75 4.60 10.83
N LEU A 281 -2.16 4.60 9.57
CA LEU A 281 -3.03 3.59 8.97
C LEU A 281 -2.32 2.93 7.79
N LEU A 282 -2.19 1.62 7.85
CA LEU A 282 -1.71 0.76 6.78
C LEU A 282 -2.88 -0.10 6.30
N ILE A 283 -3.07 -0.22 4.99
CA ILE A 283 -4.17 -0.99 4.39
C ILE A 283 -3.58 -2.09 3.52
N SER A 284 -3.78 -3.36 3.91
CA SER A 284 -3.59 -4.50 3.03
C SER A 284 -4.75 -4.53 2.04
N ALA A 285 -4.48 -4.10 0.81
CA ALA A 285 -5.49 -3.94 -0.23
C ALA A 285 -5.37 -5.06 -1.27
N GLY A 286 -5.90 -6.23 -0.93
CA GLY A 286 -6.21 -7.24 -1.93
C GLY A 286 -7.45 -6.85 -2.71
N PHE A 287 -7.43 -7.11 -4.01
CA PHE A 287 -8.57 -6.85 -4.90
C PHE A 287 -9.31 -8.12 -5.31
N ASP A 288 -9.01 -9.22 -4.64
CA ASP A 288 -9.67 -10.52 -4.83
C ASP A 288 -11.06 -10.62 -4.17
N GLY A 289 -11.45 -9.66 -3.33
CA GLY A 289 -12.85 -9.49 -2.93
C GLY A 289 -13.77 -9.05 -4.09
N HIS A 290 -13.21 -8.73 -5.26
CA HIS A 290 -14.00 -8.34 -6.42
C HIS A 290 -14.79 -9.53 -6.99
N ARG A 291 -16.05 -9.30 -7.36
CA ARG A 291 -16.99 -10.33 -7.86
C ARG A 291 -16.54 -11.10 -9.12
N ALA A 292 -15.53 -10.61 -9.82
CA ALA A 292 -14.95 -11.29 -10.99
C ALA A 292 -13.72 -12.14 -10.64
N ASP A 293 -13.28 -12.12 -9.38
CA ASP A 293 -12.10 -12.87 -8.98
C ASP A 293 -12.32 -14.37 -9.11
N PRO A 294 -11.35 -15.12 -9.67
CA PRO A 294 -11.53 -16.55 -9.93
C PRO A 294 -11.37 -17.46 -8.72
N ILE A 295 -10.84 -16.97 -7.59
CA ILE A 295 -10.53 -17.82 -6.43
C ILE A 295 -11.30 -17.45 -5.16
N THR A 296 -12.13 -16.43 -5.22
CA THR A 296 -13.00 -16.00 -4.12
C THR A 296 -14.43 -15.81 -4.58
N GLU A 297 -15.36 -15.61 -3.64
CA GLU A 297 -16.78 -15.50 -3.93
C GLU A 297 -17.41 -14.26 -3.28
N LEU A 298 -16.61 -13.28 -2.85
CA LEU A 298 -17.15 -11.98 -2.39
C LEU A 298 -17.72 -11.20 -3.59
N GLY A 299 -18.65 -10.30 -3.30
CA GLY A 299 -19.42 -9.60 -4.30
C GLY A 299 -19.03 -8.14 -4.48
N TYR A 300 -17.80 -7.72 -4.19
CA TYR A 300 -17.39 -6.32 -4.28
C TYR A 300 -17.18 -5.87 -5.72
N SER A 301 -17.22 -4.57 -5.92
CA SER A 301 -16.81 -3.90 -7.15
C SER A 301 -15.57 -3.03 -6.92
N SER A 302 -14.97 -2.53 -8.00
CA SER A 302 -13.87 -1.56 -7.90
C SER A 302 -14.26 -0.27 -7.17
N ALA A 303 -15.55 0.14 -7.26
CA ALA A 303 -16.05 1.29 -6.50
C ALA A 303 -16.11 1.00 -5.00
N ASP A 304 -16.49 -0.22 -4.60
CA ASP A 304 -16.51 -0.62 -3.20
C ASP A 304 -15.10 -0.61 -2.59
N MET A 305 -14.10 -1.14 -3.32
CA MET A 305 -12.70 -1.09 -2.88
C MET A 305 -12.23 0.35 -2.61
N ALA A 306 -12.54 1.27 -3.54
CA ALA A 306 -12.20 2.68 -3.37
C ALA A 306 -12.96 3.35 -2.20
N ASP A 307 -14.25 3.03 -2.04
CA ASP A 307 -15.06 3.59 -0.95
C ASP A 307 -14.60 3.06 0.43
N LEU A 308 -14.15 1.80 0.55
CA LEU A 308 -13.53 1.25 1.77
C LEU A 308 -12.22 1.96 2.09
N VAL A 309 -11.30 2.02 1.12
CA VAL A 309 -10.01 2.72 1.30
C VAL A 309 -10.23 4.20 1.67
N GLY A 310 -11.17 4.87 1.01
CA GLY A 310 -11.47 6.27 1.29
C GLY A 310 -12.04 6.53 2.68
N ALA A 311 -12.90 5.63 3.17
CA ALA A 311 -13.45 5.73 4.52
C ALA A 311 -12.36 5.54 5.59
N LEU A 312 -11.54 4.51 5.40
CA LEU A 312 -10.42 4.21 6.29
C LEU A 312 -9.38 5.33 6.29
N ALA A 313 -9.00 5.85 5.12
CA ALA A 313 -8.02 6.93 5.00
C ALA A 313 -8.42 8.22 5.71
N ALA A 314 -9.70 8.42 5.97
CA ALA A 314 -10.21 9.58 6.71
C ALA A 314 -9.99 9.51 8.23
N THR A 315 -9.59 8.35 8.78
CA THR A 315 -9.43 8.13 10.23
C THR A 315 -8.15 8.70 10.81
N VAL A 316 -7.15 8.95 9.99
CA VAL A 316 -5.84 9.48 10.42
C VAL A 316 -5.49 10.78 9.68
N ALA A 317 -4.49 11.48 10.18
CA ALA A 317 -4.03 12.71 9.54
C ALA A 317 -3.47 12.45 8.12
N PRO A 318 -3.57 13.42 7.21
CA PRO A 318 -2.90 13.35 5.91
C PRO A 318 -1.39 13.09 6.05
N GLY A 319 -0.84 12.29 5.14
CA GLY A 319 0.57 11.86 5.24
C GLY A 319 0.81 10.68 6.17
N ARG A 320 -0.26 9.99 6.62
CA ARG A 320 -0.19 8.88 7.56
C ARG A 320 -0.92 7.62 7.05
N VAL A 321 -1.23 7.57 5.74
CA VAL A 321 -1.93 6.45 5.11
C VAL A 321 -1.04 5.79 4.07
N ILE A 322 -0.89 4.47 4.19
CA ILE A 322 -0.20 3.65 3.20
C ILE A 322 -1.12 2.50 2.79
N THR A 323 -1.37 2.38 1.50
CA THR A 323 -2.10 1.26 0.91
C THR A 323 -1.10 0.33 0.22
N VAL A 324 -1.21 -0.98 0.42
CA VAL A 324 -0.29 -1.98 -0.13
C VAL A 324 -1.11 -3.00 -0.92
N LEU A 325 -0.73 -3.26 -2.17
CA LEU A 325 -1.35 -4.30 -2.98
C LEU A 325 -1.03 -5.67 -2.41
N GLU A 326 -2.06 -6.47 -2.16
CA GLU A 326 -1.94 -7.88 -1.75
C GLU A 326 -2.47 -8.80 -2.86
N GLY A 327 -3.61 -9.46 -2.65
CA GLY A 327 -4.27 -10.35 -3.62
C GLY A 327 -5.01 -9.62 -4.74
N GLY A 328 -5.76 -10.40 -5.51
CA GLY A 328 -6.49 -9.97 -6.70
C GLY A 328 -5.95 -10.65 -7.96
N TYR A 329 -6.77 -11.49 -8.62
CA TYR A 329 -6.32 -12.44 -9.64
C TYR A 329 -7.07 -12.32 -10.96
N ASP A 330 -8.19 -11.60 -10.99
CA ASP A 330 -8.78 -11.09 -12.22
C ASP A 330 -8.07 -9.79 -12.63
N LEU A 331 -7.44 -9.76 -13.80
CA LEU A 331 -6.58 -8.64 -14.21
C LEU A 331 -7.36 -7.36 -14.49
N ASP A 332 -8.59 -7.47 -14.99
CA ASP A 332 -9.43 -6.30 -15.23
C ASP A 332 -9.93 -5.71 -13.90
N ALA A 333 -10.31 -6.56 -12.95
CA ALA A 333 -10.67 -6.14 -11.60
C ALA A 333 -9.50 -5.46 -10.86
N VAL A 334 -8.29 -6.02 -10.97
CA VAL A 334 -7.06 -5.42 -10.39
C VAL A 334 -6.79 -4.05 -11.01
N ARG A 335 -6.89 -3.92 -12.34
CA ARG A 335 -6.72 -2.63 -13.05
C ARG A 335 -7.75 -1.60 -12.58
N ASP A 336 -9.03 -1.95 -12.64
CA ASP A 336 -10.13 -1.03 -12.33
C ASP A 336 -10.15 -0.62 -10.85
N SER A 337 -9.85 -1.57 -9.93
CA SER A 337 -9.72 -1.28 -8.50
C SER A 337 -8.50 -0.39 -8.21
N SER A 338 -7.35 -0.65 -8.85
CA SER A 338 -6.17 0.20 -8.71
C SER A 338 -6.43 1.62 -9.21
N ALA A 339 -7.15 1.78 -10.32
CA ALA A 339 -7.54 3.08 -10.84
C ALA A 339 -8.46 3.83 -9.87
N ALA A 340 -9.51 3.16 -9.37
CA ALA A 340 -10.48 3.74 -8.45
C ALA A 340 -9.83 4.13 -7.10
N VAL A 341 -8.98 3.26 -6.53
CA VAL A 341 -8.24 3.52 -5.29
C VAL A 341 -7.25 4.66 -5.46
N THR A 342 -6.51 4.71 -6.58
CA THR A 342 -5.58 5.82 -6.89
C THR A 342 -6.30 7.17 -6.90
N ALA A 343 -7.44 7.27 -7.59
CA ALA A 343 -8.24 8.48 -7.62
C ALA A 343 -8.77 8.84 -6.23
N GLN A 344 -9.24 7.87 -5.48
CA GLN A 344 -9.77 8.07 -4.13
C GLN A 344 -8.70 8.61 -3.16
N LEU A 345 -7.46 8.12 -3.23
CA LEU A 345 -6.36 8.54 -2.36
C LEU A 345 -5.91 9.98 -2.60
N VAL A 346 -6.18 10.57 -3.77
CA VAL A 346 -5.98 12.01 -4.03
C VAL A 346 -7.26 12.84 -3.83
N GLY A 347 -8.37 12.18 -3.46
CA GLY A 347 -9.66 12.81 -3.16
C GLY A 347 -10.55 13.04 -4.38
N GLU A 348 -10.23 12.39 -5.48
CA GLU A 348 -11.07 12.32 -6.68
C GLU A 348 -11.86 11.00 -6.69
N ARG A 349 -12.89 10.93 -7.52
CA ARG A 349 -13.72 9.74 -7.63
C ARG A 349 -13.87 9.32 -9.08
N ILE A 350 -13.34 8.15 -9.39
CA ILE A 350 -13.72 7.41 -10.60
C ILE A 350 -14.41 6.12 -10.17
N ARG A 351 -15.39 5.72 -10.94
CA ARG A 351 -16.17 4.52 -10.68
C ARG A 351 -16.29 3.72 -11.97
N PRO A 352 -15.32 2.85 -12.28
CA PRO A 352 -15.44 1.96 -13.43
C PRO A 352 -16.70 1.09 -13.35
N GLU A 353 -17.12 0.76 -12.13
CA GLU A 353 -18.34 0.02 -11.82
C GLU A 353 -19.11 0.70 -10.68
N PRO A 354 -20.45 0.49 -10.59
CA PRO A 354 -21.23 0.97 -9.46
C PRO A 354 -20.94 0.15 -8.20
N PRO A 355 -21.13 0.72 -6.99
CA PRO A 355 -21.10 -0.02 -5.73
C PRO A 355 -22.13 -1.13 -5.70
N THR A 356 -21.84 -2.20 -4.95
CA THR A 356 -22.69 -3.36 -4.80
C THR A 356 -23.46 -3.33 -3.48
N SER A 357 -24.61 -4.01 -3.44
CA SER A 357 -25.44 -4.05 -2.24
C SER A 357 -26.41 -5.24 -2.22
N GLY A 358 -26.89 -5.58 -1.01
CA GLY A 358 -27.94 -6.56 -0.80
C GLY A 358 -27.45 -7.99 -0.65
N GLY A 359 -26.13 -8.19 -0.51
CA GLY A 359 -25.54 -9.49 -0.20
C GLY A 359 -25.78 -9.93 1.25
N PRO A 360 -25.45 -11.20 1.55
CA PRO A 360 -25.52 -11.75 2.91
C PRO A 360 -24.40 -11.20 3.80
N GLY A 361 -24.52 -11.38 5.16
CA GLY A 361 -23.43 -11.15 6.12
C GLY A 361 -23.67 -10.03 7.12
N ILE A 362 -24.77 -9.28 7.05
CA ILE A 362 -25.05 -8.20 8.01
C ILE A 362 -25.18 -8.71 9.45
N GLU A 363 -25.61 -9.96 9.65
CA GLU A 363 -25.66 -10.62 10.95
C GLU A 363 -24.28 -10.88 11.53
N VAL A 364 -23.28 -11.17 10.69
CA VAL A 364 -21.87 -11.32 11.09
C VAL A 364 -21.32 -9.97 11.56
N VAL A 365 -21.58 -8.90 10.81
CA VAL A 365 -21.20 -7.54 11.19
C VAL A 365 -21.81 -7.16 12.55
N ARG A 366 -23.09 -7.47 12.77
CA ARG A 366 -23.75 -7.22 14.08
C ARG A 366 -23.10 -8.01 15.20
N ALA A 367 -22.81 -9.30 14.99
CA ALA A 367 -22.15 -10.14 15.97
C ALA A 367 -20.74 -9.63 16.31
N ALA A 368 -19.95 -9.27 15.30
CA ALA A 368 -18.62 -8.67 15.49
C ALA A 368 -18.70 -7.34 16.26
N ARG A 369 -19.64 -6.48 15.90
CA ARG A 369 -19.86 -5.21 16.59
C ARG A 369 -20.21 -5.41 18.07
N ASP A 370 -21.13 -6.32 18.35
CA ASP A 370 -21.57 -6.57 19.74
C ASP A 370 -20.43 -7.17 20.58
N LEU A 371 -19.55 -7.97 19.96
CA LEU A 371 -18.36 -8.53 20.61
C LEU A 371 -17.29 -7.46 20.93
N HIS A 372 -17.16 -6.43 20.11
CA HIS A 372 -16.14 -5.39 20.27
C HIS A 372 -16.65 -4.11 20.97
N ARG A 373 -17.93 -4.05 21.36
CA ARG A 373 -18.49 -2.93 22.14
C ARG A 373 -18.15 -2.97 23.62
N ASP A 374 -17.97 -4.18 24.17
CA ASP A 374 -17.58 -4.40 25.56
C ASP A 374 -16.13 -4.93 25.58
N PRO A 375 -15.13 -4.06 25.92
CA PRO A 375 -13.71 -4.42 25.92
C PRO A 375 -13.33 -5.42 27.03
#